data_c84e84befa3c0fcc598531c54eebf964
#
_entry.id   c84e84befa3c0fcc598531c54eebf964
#
_cell.length_a   1.000
_cell.length_b   1.000
_cell.length_c   1.000
_cell.angle_alpha   90.00
_cell.angle_beta   90.00
_cell.angle_gamma   90.00
#
_symmetry.space_group_name_H-M   'P 1'
#
loop_
_entity.id
_entity.type
_entity.pdbx_description
1 polymer ?
#
loop_
_entity_poly.entity_id
_entity_poly.type
_entity_poly.pdbx_seq_one_letter_code
_entity_poly.pdbx_strand_id
1 'polypeptide(L)'
;MAQTTTPCPRCGGQMIADVQQIFDVGVDPLDKERLLRGAANIAVCPSCGYQSQIAMPIVYHDPEKELLLTYFPPEMNMPLPEQQRIFGPLITKVVNSLPPEKKKGYLFQPRTMLTYDTLIETILGADGITKEMLNEQKYKSELIRRLIQTSPDSLKEVIRQEESHMEQSFFLMLNNTMDAAIQLRDKQAFESLQHLQEVLFTETEYGRELKKRADSTQKAITDLQDLGENLNRDTLLDLVLSSPDDAYLQTLAGLARNGMDYEFFTKLSSRINAAEGEEKERYTEIRTQLLDLTQRIDKVLAEEKEARKKLLEEILKQDDMESAVYQAVRAIDQQFTDIVNEELAAARKSGDFMRSGKLQQLLDLIKKLYTAPEAVQHLEKMLAAENEDALRALLEEEPELRDDEMKTLVDELIEEGKAQNSLTPEVTEKLQMIRKVLSE
;
A
#
# COMPACT_ATOMS: atom_id res chain seq x y z
N MET A 1 -26.27 -5.63 -6.91
CA MET A 1 -26.54 -4.20 -6.63
C MET A 1 -27.69 -3.76 -7.53
N ALA A 2 -28.59 -2.91 -7.08
CA ALA A 2 -29.67 -2.34 -7.89
C ALA A 2 -29.31 -0.88 -8.20
N GLN A 3 -29.62 -0.42 -9.42
CA GLN A 3 -29.44 0.99 -9.76
C GLN A 3 -30.69 1.80 -9.42
N THR A 4 -30.47 2.97 -8.84
CA THR A 4 -31.53 3.96 -8.59
C THR A 4 -31.12 5.32 -9.11
N THR A 5 -32.09 6.17 -9.39
CA THR A 5 -31.87 7.54 -9.83
C THR A 5 -32.57 8.52 -8.90
N THR A 6 -31.92 9.64 -8.59
CA THR A 6 -32.47 10.72 -7.77
C THR A 6 -32.08 12.09 -8.37
N PRO A 7 -32.93 13.12 -8.25
CA PRO A 7 -32.56 14.44 -8.74
C PRO A 7 -31.41 15.05 -7.92
N CYS A 8 -30.46 15.66 -8.59
CA CYS A 8 -29.33 16.36 -7.96
C CYS A 8 -29.81 17.68 -7.30
N PRO A 9 -29.57 17.88 -6.01
CA PRO A 9 -29.98 19.10 -5.32
C PRO A 9 -29.22 20.34 -5.78
N ARG A 10 -28.06 20.17 -6.46
CA ARG A 10 -27.21 21.26 -6.90
C ARG A 10 -27.55 21.77 -8.30
N CYS A 11 -27.89 20.89 -9.27
CA CYS A 11 -28.09 21.28 -10.64
C CYS A 11 -29.41 20.75 -11.26
N GLY A 12 -30.21 19.99 -10.51
CA GLY A 12 -31.44 19.37 -11.00
C GLY A 12 -31.26 18.19 -11.95
N GLY A 13 -30.00 17.85 -12.32
CA GLY A 13 -29.69 16.69 -13.17
C GLY A 13 -29.97 15.36 -12.47
N GLN A 14 -30.07 14.26 -13.22
CA GLN A 14 -30.25 12.92 -12.68
C GLN A 14 -28.93 12.40 -12.11
N MET A 15 -28.92 12.03 -10.82
CA MET A 15 -27.83 11.32 -10.15
C MET A 15 -28.11 9.83 -10.25
N ILE A 16 -27.08 9.04 -10.50
CA ILE A 16 -27.13 7.58 -10.55
C ILE A 16 -26.42 7.02 -9.34
N ALA A 17 -27.02 6.02 -8.69
CA ALA A 17 -26.39 5.30 -7.61
C ALA A 17 -26.60 3.80 -7.75
N ASP A 18 -25.55 3.06 -7.47
CA ASP A 18 -25.64 1.64 -7.19
C ASP A 18 -26.00 1.46 -5.70
N VAL A 19 -27.17 0.87 -5.44
CA VAL A 19 -27.66 0.70 -4.08
C VAL A 19 -27.54 -0.74 -3.63
N GLN A 20 -27.06 -0.88 -2.40
CA GLN A 20 -26.90 -2.15 -1.71
C GLN A 20 -27.58 -2.08 -0.35
N GLN A 21 -28.46 -3.04 -0.06
CA GLN A 21 -29.16 -3.14 1.22
C GLN A 21 -28.63 -4.28 2.09
N ILE A 22 -28.03 -5.30 1.49
CA ILE A 22 -27.45 -6.45 2.20
C ILE A 22 -25.94 -6.38 2.06
N PHE A 23 -25.26 -6.32 3.19
CA PHE A 23 -23.81 -6.40 3.34
C PHE A 23 -23.49 -7.70 4.05
N ASP A 24 -23.10 -8.73 3.30
CA ASP A 24 -22.89 -10.09 3.79
C ASP A 24 -21.40 -10.49 3.63
N VAL A 25 -20.66 -10.38 4.71
CA VAL A 25 -19.21 -10.69 4.74
C VAL A 25 -18.94 -12.17 4.39
N GLY A 26 -19.90 -13.05 4.65
CA GLY A 26 -19.80 -14.46 4.29
C GLY A 26 -19.92 -14.73 2.78
N VAL A 27 -20.46 -13.78 2.02
CA VAL A 27 -20.60 -13.83 0.56
C VAL A 27 -19.53 -12.99 -0.12
N ASP A 28 -19.33 -11.75 0.37
CA ASP A 28 -18.32 -10.83 -0.13
C ASP A 28 -17.58 -10.17 1.05
N PRO A 29 -16.32 -10.56 1.32
CA PRO A 29 -15.53 -9.97 2.41
C PRO A 29 -15.35 -8.44 2.31
N LEU A 30 -15.44 -7.87 1.10
CA LEU A 30 -15.30 -6.42 0.87
C LEU A 30 -16.55 -5.64 1.29
N ASP A 31 -17.68 -6.30 1.57
CA ASP A 31 -18.90 -5.63 2.02
C ASP A 31 -18.71 -4.86 3.32
N LYS A 32 -17.91 -5.41 4.24
CA LYS A 32 -17.55 -4.74 5.49
C LYS A 32 -16.77 -3.46 5.23
N GLU A 33 -15.77 -3.52 4.40
CA GLU A 33 -14.94 -2.38 4.07
C GLU A 33 -15.72 -1.28 3.36
N ARG A 34 -16.59 -1.65 2.39
CA ARG A 34 -17.48 -0.70 1.70
C ARG A 34 -18.38 0.05 2.68
N LEU A 35 -18.93 -0.67 3.67
CA LEU A 35 -19.79 -0.07 4.69
C LEU A 35 -18.99 0.85 5.61
N LEU A 36 -17.85 0.40 6.13
CA LEU A 36 -17.02 1.16 7.06
C LEU A 36 -16.43 2.44 6.45
N ARG A 37 -16.08 2.41 5.16
CA ARG A 37 -15.59 3.60 4.43
C ARG A 37 -16.68 4.60 4.07
N GLY A 38 -17.96 4.27 4.33
CA GLY A 38 -19.08 5.11 3.89
C GLY A 38 -19.21 5.19 2.37
N ALA A 39 -18.56 4.28 1.64
CA ALA A 39 -18.57 4.23 0.17
C ALA A 39 -19.81 3.56 -0.39
N ALA A 40 -20.70 3.04 0.47
CA ALA A 40 -21.92 2.39 0.08
C ALA A 40 -23.05 3.40 -0.20
N ASN A 41 -23.84 3.11 -1.23
CA ASN A 41 -25.03 3.89 -1.57
C ASN A 41 -24.74 5.38 -1.86
N ILE A 42 -23.66 5.66 -2.57
CA ILE A 42 -23.32 7.02 -3.00
C ILE A 42 -23.91 7.26 -4.39
N ALA A 43 -24.69 8.34 -4.50
CA ALA A 43 -25.14 8.87 -5.77
C ALA A 43 -24.16 9.93 -6.28
N VAL A 44 -23.79 9.83 -7.55
CA VAL A 44 -22.92 10.80 -8.22
C VAL A 44 -23.69 11.49 -9.33
N CYS A 45 -23.61 12.81 -9.41
CA CYS A 45 -24.20 13.57 -10.49
C CYS A 45 -23.20 13.66 -11.66
N PRO A 46 -23.51 13.08 -12.82
CA PRO A 46 -22.62 13.14 -13.99
C PRO A 46 -22.47 14.56 -14.57
N SER A 47 -23.43 15.46 -14.27
CA SER A 47 -23.43 16.82 -14.83
C SER A 47 -22.59 17.81 -14.03
N CYS A 48 -22.49 17.65 -12.68
CA CYS A 48 -21.80 18.65 -11.84
C CYS A 48 -20.87 18.03 -10.79
N GLY A 49 -20.66 16.71 -10.80
CA GLY A 49 -19.78 16.01 -9.86
C GLY A 49 -20.29 15.96 -8.41
N TYR A 50 -21.49 16.49 -8.11
CA TYR A 50 -22.03 16.45 -6.75
C TYR A 50 -22.27 15.01 -6.31
N GLN A 51 -21.85 14.67 -5.08
CA GLN A 51 -22.02 13.37 -4.48
C GLN A 51 -22.91 13.47 -3.22
N SER A 52 -23.78 12.49 -3.03
CA SER A 52 -24.65 12.40 -1.87
C SER A 52 -24.91 10.95 -1.50
N GLN A 53 -24.94 10.66 -0.21
CA GLN A 53 -25.32 9.34 0.27
C GLN A 53 -26.84 9.17 0.19
N ILE A 54 -27.28 8.02 -0.31
CA ILE A 54 -28.71 7.66 -0.35
C ILE A 54 -29.07 6.92 0.93
N ALA A 55 -30.07 7.42 1.63
CA ALA A 55 -30.63 6.77 2.81
C ALA A 55 -31.33 5.46 2.42
N MET A 56 -30.75 4.33 2.81
CA MET A 56 -31.29 2.98 2.50
C MET A 56 -31.29 2.12 3.75
N PRO A 57 -32.33 1.26 3.93
CA PRO A 57 -32.30 0.22 4.96
C PRO A 57 -31.14 -0.73 4.72
N ILE A 58 -30.38 -1.04 5.79
CA ILE A 58 -29.20 -1.88 5.75
C ILE A 58 -29.42 -3.13 6.59
N VAL A 59 -29.07 -4.29 6.02
CA VAL A 59 -28.86 -5.56 6.72
C VAL A 59 -27.38 -5.89 6.61
N TYR A 60 -26.70 -5.98 7.74
CA TYR A 60 -25.29 -6.41 7.81
C TYR A 60 -25.24 -7.82 8.41
N HIS A 61 -24.49 -8.70 7.78
CA HIS A 61 -24.30 -10.08 8.22
C HIS A 61 -22.82 -10.45 8.23
N ASP A 62 -22.37 -10.98 9.36
CA ASP A 62 -21.02 -11.55 9.53
C ASP A 62 -21.14 -12.90 10.24
N PRO A 63 -20.99 -14.02 9.50
CA PRO A 63 -21.17 -15.36 10.05
C PRO A 63 -20.05 -15.78 11.02
N GLU A 64 -18.84 -15.20 10.89
CA GLU A 64 -17.73 -15.51 11.78
C GLU A 64 -17.91 -14.86 13.16
N LYS A 65 -18.48 -13.66 13.16
CA LYS A 65 -18.76 -12.89 14.39
C LYS A 65 -20.17 -13.14 14.94
N GLU A 66 -20.96 -14.01 14.28
CA GLU A 66 -22.36 -14.29 14.61
C GLU A 66 -23.22 -13.01 14.72
N LEU A 67 -23.01 -12.08 13.78
CA LEU A 67 -23.72 -10.81 13.74
C LEU A 67 -24.78 -10.80 12.62
N LEU A 68 -25.99 -10.41 12.98
CA LEU A 68 -27.04 -10.00 12.06
C LEU A 68 -27.61 -8.66 12.56
N LEU A 69 -27.26 -7.58 11.88
CA LEU A 69 -27.61 -6.23 12.28
C LEU A 69 -28.55 -5.61 11.25
N THR A 70 -29.50 -4.80 11.73
CA THR A 70 -30.39 -4.03 10.87
C THR A 70 -30.33 -2.55 11.23
N TYR A 71 -30.31 -1.69 10.22
CA TYR A 71 -30.35 -0.24 10.38
C TYR A 71 -31.37 0.36 9.43
N PHE A 72 -32.27 1.17 9.95
CA PHE A 72 -33.27 1.90 9.17
C PHE A 72 -33.02 3.40 9.29
N PRO A 73 -32.74 4.12 8.17
CA PRO A 73 -32.47 5.56 8.19
C PRO A 73 -33.67 6.35 8.74
N PRO A 74 -33.49 7.18 9.80
CA PRO A 74 -34.59 7.97 10.38
C PRO A 74 -35.24 8.93 9.38
N GLU A 75 -34.50 9.38 8.37
CA GLU A 75 -34.94 10.31 7.32
C GLU A 75 -36.07 9.75 6.49
N MET A 76 -36.19 8.43 6.40
CA MET A 76 -37.30 7.76 5.69
C MET A 76 -38.63 7.83 6.44
N ASN A 77 -38.61 8.24 7.70
CA ASN A 77 -39.81 8.48 8.55
C ASN A 77 -40.93 7.42 8.42
N MET A 78 -40.57 6.15 8.54
CA MET A 78 -41.45 5.01 8.32
C MET A 78 -41.81 4.31 9.64
N PRO A 79 -43.09 3.93 9.88
CA PRO A 79 -43.49 3.22 11.09
C PRO A 79 -42.81 1.85 11.23
N LEU A 80 -42.58 1.40 12.47
CA LEU A 80 -41.95 0.11 12.77
C LEU A 80 -42.52 -1.11 12.02
N PRO A 81 -43.87 -1.25 11.89
CA PRO A 81 -44.44 -2.40 11.15
C PRO A 81 -44.04 -2.42 9.67
N GLU A 82 -43.89 -1.25 9.06
CA GLU A 82 -43.47 -1.14 7.66
C GLU A 82 -41.98 -1.41 7.51
N GLN A 83 -41.16 -0.93 8.48
CA GLN A 83 -39.72 -1.27 8.53
C GLN A 83 -39.54 -2.79 8.59
N GLN A 84 -40.29 -3.48 9.43
CA GLN A 84 -40.26 -4.96 9.54
C GLN A 84 -40.63 -5.66 8.22
N ARG A 85 -41.57 -5.10 7.45
CA ARG A 85 -41.93 -5.64 6.12
C ARG A 85 -40.79 -5.51 5.12
N ILE A 86 -39.95 -4.49 5.24
CA ILE A 86 -38.75 -4.30 4.40
C ILE A 86 -37.64 -5.27 4.82
N PHE A 87 -37.38 -5.40 6.12
CA PHE A 87 -36.31 -6.27 6.60
C PHE A 87 -36.60 -7.76 6.45
N GLY A 88 -37.84 -8.19 6.56
CA GLY A 88 -38.20 -9.60 6.48
C GLY A 88 -37.62 -10.31 5.24
N PRO A 89 -37.90 -9.82 4.02
CA PRO A 89 -37.37 -10.41 2.79
C PRO A 89 -35.83 -10.34 2.71
N LEU A 90 -35.21 -9.26 3.20
CA LEU A 90 -33.74 -9.08 3.18
C LEU A 90 -33.06 -10.10 4.11
N ILE A 91 -33.57 -10.25 5.34
CA ILE A 91 -33.07 -11.23 6.31
C ILE A 91 -33.29 -12.66 5.77
N THR A 92 -34.46 -12.94 5.21
CA THR A 92 -34.74 -14.24 4.60
C THR A 92 -33.77 -14.59 3.49
N LYS A 93 -33.37 -13.60 2.69
CA LYS A 93 -32.36 -13.78 1.63
C LYS A 93 -30.99 -14.15 2.23
N VAL A 94 -30.57 -13.49 3.29
CA VAL A 94 -29.30 -13.82 4.02
C VAL A 94 -29.37 -15.23 4.61
N VAL A 95 -30.46 -15.58 5.30
CA VAL A 95 -30.63 -16.91 5.92
C VAL A 95 -30.66 -18.03 4.88
N ASN A 96 -31.27 -17.78 3.70
CA ASN A 96 -31.36 -18.78 2.65
C ASN A 96 -30.06 -18.97 1.86
N SER A 97 -29.17 -17.99 1.85
CA SER A 97 -27.84 -18.11 1.22
C SER A 97 -26.91 -19.01 2.02
N LEU A 98 -27.19 -19.23 3.32
CA LEU A 98 -26.33 -20.01 4.20
C LEU A 98 -26.63 -21.52 4.10
N PRO A 99 -25.58 -22.36 4.08
CA PRO A 99 -25.74 -23.79 4.20
C PRO A 99 -26.34 -24.16 5.58
N PRO A 100 -27.07 -25.30 5.68
CA PRO A 100 -27.78 -25.68 6.91
C PRO A 100 -26.90 -25.66 8.18
N GLU A 101 -25.67 -26.10 8.08
CA GLU A 101 -24.71 -26.19 9.20
C GLU A 101 -24.24 -24.82 9.73
N LYS A 102 -24.39 -23.76 8.93
CA LYS A 102 -24.07 -22.38 9.32
C LYS A 102 -25.28 -21.59 9.86
N LYS A 103 -26.47 -22.19 9.88
CA LYS A 103 -27.68 -21.56 10.40
C LYS A 103 -27.72 -21.68 11.92
N LYS A 104 -27.31 -20.63 12.62
CA LYS A 104 -27.22 -20.54 14.08
C LYS A 104 -28.33 -19.66 14.68
N GLY A 105 -28.46 -19.69 16.00
CA GLY A 105 -29.52 -18.98 16.74
C GLY A 105 -29.55 -17.46 16.58
N TYR A 106 -28.40 -16.79 16.37
CA TYR A 106 -28.33 -15.35 16.17
C TYR A 106 -29.11 -14.85 14.95
N LEU A 107 -29.32 -15.70 13.95
CA LEU A 107 -30.09 -15.36 12.74
C LEU A 107 -31.59 -15.12 13.01
N PHE A 108 -32.11 -15.64 14.13
CA PHE A 108 -33.49 -15.46 14.56
C PHE A 108 -33.69 -14.24 15.47
N GLN A 109 -32.60 -13.56 15.84
CA GLN A 109 -32.63 -12.40 16.72
C GLN A 109 -31.78 -11.25 16.13
N PRO A 110 -32.17 -10.67 14.99
CA PRO A 110 -31.45 -9.55 14.39
C PRO A 110 -31.46 -8.37 15.36
N ARG A 111 -30.28 -7.78 15.55
CA ARG A 111 -30.11 -6.61 16.42
C ARG A 111 -30.36 -5.35 15.60
N THR A 112 -31.35 -4.54 16.04
CA THR A 112 -31.66 -3.27 15.37
C THR A 112 -30.78 -2.15 15.90
N MET A 113 -30.10 -1.45 15.01
CA MET A 113 -29.29 -0.28 15.28
C MET A 113 -30.12 1.00 15.07
N LEU A 114 -30.06 1.90 16.03
CA LEU A 114 -30.84 3.14 15.98
C LEU A 114 -30.19 4.24 15.12
N THR A 115 -28.87 4.22 15.03
CA THR A 115 -28.11 5.17 14.23
C THR A 115 -27.06 4.43 13.38
N TYR A 116 -26.61 5.07 12.30
CA TYR A 116 -25.53 4.53 11.48
C TYR A 116 -24.24 4.39 12.30
N ASP A 117 -23.96 5.35 13.19
CA ASP A 117 -22.79 5.28 14.08
C ASP A 117 -22.83 4.05 14.98
N THR A 118 -24.00 3.71 15.58
CA THR A 118 -24.10 2.51 16.43
C THR A 118 -23.99 1.21 15.62
N LEU A 119 -24.38 1.21 14.34
CA LEU A 119 -24.11 0.10 13.42
C LEU A 119 -22.61 -0.10 13.25
N ILE A 120 -21.88 0.96 12.91
CA ILE A 120 -20.43 0.93 12.70
C ILE A 120 -19.70 0.57 14.00
N GLU A 121 -20.06 1.20 15.13
CA GLU A 121 -19.48 0.89 16.45
C GLU A 121 -19.68 -0.60 16.81
N THR A 122 -20.84 -1.19 16.50
CA THR A 122 -21.12 -2.60 16.78
C THR A 122 -20.28 -3.53 15.90
N ILE A 123 -20.10 -3.19 14.63
CA ILE A 123 -19.28 -3.95 13.69
C ILE A 123 -17.81 -3.92 14.14
N LEU A 124 -17.30 -2.73 14.43
CA LEU A 124 -15.90 -2.54 14.88
C LEU A 124 -15.66 -3.17 16.25
N GLY A 125 -16.65 -3.09 17.16
CA GLY A 125 -16.59 -3.72 18.48
C GLY A 125 -16.46 -5.23 18.42
N ALA A 126 -17.07 -5.87 17.43
CA ALA A 126 -16.90 -7.31 17.19
C ALA A 126 -15.49 -7.68 16.70
N ASP A 127 -14.73 -6.73 16.16
CA ASP A 127 -13.31 -6.87 15.83
C ASP A 127 -12.37 -6.52 16.99
N GLY A 128 -12.92 -6.16 18.15
CA GLY A 128 -12.15 -5.76 19.32
C GLY A 128 -11.80 -4.26 19.37
N ILE A 129 -12.33 -3.45 18.44
CA ILE A 129 -12.15 -2.00 18.44
C ILE A 129 -13.22 -1.38 19.35
N THR A 130 -12.83 -0.93 20.53
CA THR A 130 -13.76 -0.36 21.50
C THR A 130 -14.16 1.07 21.15
N LYS A 131 -15.25 1.53 21.78
CA LYS A 131 -15.71 2.91 21.64
C LYS A 131 -14.67 3.91 22.15
N GLU A 132 -13.96 3.55 23.22
CA GLU A 132 -12.87 4.34 23.78
C GLU A 132 -11.74 4.51 22.77
N MET A 133 -11.33 3.41 22.09
CA MET A 133 -10.31 3.46 21.04
C MET A 133 -10.74 4.36 19.86
N LEU A 134 -12.00 4.29 19.46
CA LEU A 134 -12.54 5.15 18.39
C LEU A 134 -12.55 6.62 18.81
N ASN A 135 -12.96 6.91 20.04
CA ASN A 135 -12.96 8.29 20.57
C ASN A 135 -11.53 8.82 20.67
N GLU A 136 -10.59 8.02 21.10
CA GLU A 136 -9.18 8.38 21.17
C GLU A 136 -8.60 8.69 19.77
N GLN A 137 -8.92 7.87 18.78
CA GLN A 137 -8.52 8.15 17.39
C GLN A 137 -9.12 9.46 16.85
N LYS A 138 -10.41 9.69 17.10
CA LYS A 138 -11.07 10.96 16.74
C LYS A 138 -10.37 12.14 17.42
N TYR A 139 -10.09 12.02 18.73
CA TYR A 139 -9.39 13.05 19.49
C TYR A 139 -8.01 13.36 18.91
N LYS A 140 -7.20 12.33 18.61
CA LYS A 140 -5.86 12.50 18.03
C LYS A 140 -5.93 13.17 16.65
N SER A 141 -6.91 12.82 15.82
CA SER A 141 -7.14 13.46 14.52
C SER A 141 -7.50 14.95 14.67
N GLU A 142 -8.39 15.27 15.61
CA GLU A 142 -8.75 16.67 15.91
C GLU A 142 -7.59 17.44 16.52
N LEU A 143 -6.78 16.79 17.35
CA LEU A 143 -5.56 17.37 17.93
C LEU A 143 -4.56 17.75 16.82
N ILE A 144 -4.29 16.88 15.86
CA ILE A 144 -3.42 17.19 14.71
C ILE A 144 -3.93 18.44 13.98
N ARG A 145 -5.24 18.47 13.66
CA ARG A 145 -5.85 19.61 12.98
C ARG A 145 -5.72 20.90 13.79
N ARG A 146 -5.96 20.84 15.11
CA ARG A 146 -5.82 21.98 16.02
C ARG A 146 -4.38 22.49 16.08
N LEU A 147 -3.40 21.59 16.16
CA LEU A 147 -1.99 21.95 16.21
C LEU A 147 -1.53 22.66 14.92
N ILE A 148 -1.97 22.20 13.74
CA ILE A 148 -1.66 22.86 12.45
C ILE A 148 -2.23 24.29 12.42
N GLN A 149 -3.39 24.53 13.03
CA GLN A 149 -4.06 25.84 13.04
C GLN A 149 -3.57 26.75 14.17
N THR A 150 -2.78 26.23 15.11
CA THR A 150 -2.26 26.99 16.26
C THR A 150 -1.11 27.90 15.82
N SER A 151 -1.10 29.14 16.33
CA SER A 151 -0.01 30.08 16.04
C SER A 151 1.33 29.54 16.58
N PRO A 152 2.47 29.86 15.92
CA PRO A 152 3.79 29.38 16.34
C PRO A 152 4.13 29.73 17.80
N ASP A 153 3.68 30.88 18.29
CA ASP A 153 3.94 31.34 19.67
C ASP A 153 3.23 30.48 20.74
N SER A 154 2.05 29.95 20.41
CA SER A 154 1.25 29.11 21.29
C SER A 154 1.44 27.61 21.10
N LEU A 155 2.04 27.20 19.98
CA LEU A 155 2.13 25.79 19.58
C LEU A 155 2.86 24.95 20.64
N LYS A 156 3.98 25.42 21.12
CA LYS A 156 4.78 24.70 22.14
C LYS A 156 4.01 24.50 23.46
N GLU A 157 3.22 25.48 23.86
CA GLU A 157 2.42 25.38 25.08
C GLU A 157 1.30 24.36 24.92
N VAL A 158 0.60 24.38 23.77
CA VAL A 158 -0.44 23.37 23.48
C VAL A 158 0.16 21.97 23.42
N ILE A 159 1.34 21.80 22.81
CA ILE A 159 2.05 20.51 22.77
C ILE A 159 2.32 20.00 24.18
N ARG A 160 2.85 20.83 25.07
CA ARG A 160 3.14 20.41 26.46
C ARG A 160 1.89 20.00 27.25
N GLN A 161 0.76 20.70 27.03
CA GLN A 161 -0.50 20.36 27.67
C GLN A 161 -1.08 19.04 27.19
N GLU A 162 -0.85 18.67 25.93
CA GLU A 162 -1.43 17.51 25.27
C GLU A 162 -0.41 16.35 25.09
N GLU A 163 0.80 16.47 25.63
CA GLU A 163 1.91 15.51 25.41
C GLU A 163 1.55 14.07 25.74
N SER A 164 0.70 13.86 26.75
CA SER A 164 0.23 12.53 27.16
C SER A 164 -0.54 11.78 26.04
N HIS A 165 -1.06 12.49 25.04
CA HIS A 165 -1.74 11.93 23.88
C HIS A 165 -0.83 11.74 22.67
N MET A 166 0.44 12.18 22.75
CA MET A 166 1.40 12.19 21.65
C MET A 166 2.38 11.00 21.70
N GLU A 167 1.82 9.80 21.84
CA GLU A 167 2.55 8.54 21.80
C GLU A 167 2.61 7.95 20.38
N GLN A 168 3.08 6.73 20.25
CA GLN A 168 3.26 6.02 18.98
C GLN A 168 2.08 6.15 18.01
N SER A 169 0.85 5.95 18.49
CA SER A 169 -0.36 5.98 17.66
C SER A 169 -0.67 7.38 17.09
N PHE A 170 -0.32 8.45 17.82
CA PHE A 170 -0.43 9.83 17.34
C PHE A 170 0.56 10.10 16.20
N PHE A 171 1.82 9.71 16.35
CA PHE A 171 2.83 9.88 15.30
C PHE A 171 2.55 9.03 14.06
N LEU A 172 2.02 7.81 14.23
CA LEU A 172 1.55 7.00 13.10
C LEU A 172 0.40 7.71 12.35
N MET A 173 -0.56 8.30 13.08
CA MET A 173 -1.65 9.05 12.47
C MET A 173 -1.14 10.31 11.75
N LEU A 174 -0.18 11.02 12.33
CA LEU A 174 0.46 12.17 11.70
C LEU A 174 1.14 11.76 10.37
N ASN A 175 1.93 10.69 10.37
CA ASN A 175 2.58 10.17 9.17
C ASN A 175 1.56 9.76 8.10
N ASN A 176 0.50 9.02 8.47
CA ASN A 176 -0.56 8.65 7.52
C ASN A 176 -1.26 9.89 6.92
N THR A 177 -1.39 10.96 7.71
CA THR A 177 -1.97 12.23 7.22
C THR A 177 -1.02 12.94 6.24
N MET A 178 0.29 12.88 6.49
CA MET A 178 1.32 13.38 5.55
C MET A 178 1.32 12.59 4.24
N ASP A 179 1.24 11.27 4.31
CA ASP A 179 1.17 10.40 3.13
C ASP A 179 -0.09 10.69 2.30
N ALA A 180 -1.23 10.91 2.95
CA ALA A 180 -2.46 11.32 2.28
C ALA A 180 -2.32 12.67 1.57
N ALA A 181 -1.64 13.65 2.19
CA ALA A 181 -1.37 14.94 1.57
C ALA A 181 -0.48 14.81 0.31
N ILE A 182 0.52 13.91 0.35
CA ILE A 182 1.36 13.59 -0.82
C ILE A 182 0.52 12.98 -1.94
N GLN A 183 -0.33 11.98 -1.63
CA GLN A 183 -1.18 11.32 -2.62
C GLN A 183 -2.18 12.28 -3.27
N LEU A 184 -2.73 13.21 -2.50
CA LEU A 184 -3.65 14.25 -2.96
C LEU A 184 -2.92 15.44 -3.64
N ARG A 185 -1.59 15.44 -3.66
CA ARG A 185 -0.74 16.53 -4.14
C ARG A 185 -1.01 17.86 -3.45
N ASP A 186 -1.45 17.82 -2.20
CA ASP A 186 -1.66 19.01 -1.36
C ASP A 186 -0.34 19.43 -0.70
N LYS A 187 0.44 20.22 -1.43
CA LYS A 187 1.75 20.70 -1.00
C LYS A 187 1.66 21.55 0.28
N GLN A 188 0.63 22.38 0.40
CA GLN A 188 0.47 23.27 1.56
C GLN A 188 0.18 22.48 2.84
N ALA A 189 -0.71 21.47 2.76
CA ALA A 189 -0.99 20.58 3.88
C ALA A 189 0.26 19.80 4.29
N PHE A 190 1.01 19.28 3.32
CA PHE A 190 2.26 18.55 3.58
C PHE A 190 3.31 19.41 4.29
N GLU A 191 3.57 20.63 3.81
CA GLU A 191 4.52 21.57 4.43
C GLU A 191 4.11 21.92 5.86
N SER A 192 2.81 22.12 6.11
CA SER A 192 2.30 22.41 7.46
C SER A 192 2.47 21.23 8.41
N LEU A 193 2.21 20.01 7.94
CA LEU A 193 2.38 18.77 8.72
C LEU A 193 3.86 18.49 8.99
N GLN A 194 4.73 18.71 8.02
CA GLN A 194 6.18 18.56 8.18
C GLN A 194 6.73 19.54 9.23
N HIS A 195 6.32 20.80 9.17
CA HIS A 195 6.71 21.77 10.21
C HIS A 195 6.22 21.36 11.60
N LEU A 196 4.97 20.89 11.72
CA LEU A 196 4.44 20.36 12.98
C LEU A 196 5.29 19.18 13.48
N GLN A 197 5.65 18.24 12.61
CA GLN A 197 6.49 17.08 12.96
C GLN A 197 7.86 17.51 13.50
N GLU A 198 8.50 18.50 12.88
CA GLU A 198 9.79 19.05 13.34
C GLU A 198 9.69 19.65 14.76
N VAL A 199 8.61 20.37 15.04
CA VAL A 199 8.36 20.91 16.38
C VAL A 199 8.11 19.79 17.39
N LEU A 200 7.29 18.79 17.05
CA LEU A 200 7.02 17.63 17.90
C LEU A 200 8.27 16.82 18.22
N PHE A 201 9.20 16.67 17.26
CA PHE A 201 10.49 15.99 17.47
C PHE A 201 11.39 16.70 18.49
N THR A 202 11.16 17.98 18.75
CA THR A 202 11.93 18.74 19.76
C THR A 202 11.19 18.91 21.08
N GLU A 203 9.88 19.07 21.05
CA GLU A 203 9.10 19.46 22.22
C GLU A 203 8.52 18.26 23.00
N THR A 204 8.34 17.07 22.37
CA THR A 204 7.80 15.88 23.06
C THR A 204 8.89 14.86 23.38
N GLU A 205 8.70 14.06 24.45
CA GLU A 205 9.63 12.97 24.81
C GLU A 205 9.69 11.89 23.73
N TYR A 206 8.51 11.41 23.30
CA TYR A 206 8.42 10.39 22.25
C TYR A 206 8.97 10.89 20.90
N GLY A 207 8.72 12.15 20.55
CA GLY A 207 9.27 12.77 19.34
C GLY A 207 10.81 12.84 19.36
N ARG A 208 11.41 13.23 20.49
CA ARG A 208 12.88 13.22 20.64
C ARG A 208 13.46 11.82 20.51
N GLU A 209 12.78 10.81 21.06
CA GLU A 209 13.21 9.41 20.90
C GLU A 209 13.12 8.95 19.44
N LEU A 210 12.02 9.26 18.75
CA LEU A 210 11.89 8.96 17.32
C LEU A 210 12.99 9.63 16.48
N LYS A 211 13.27 10.91 16.74
CA LYS A 211 14.34 11.64 16.05
C LYS A 211 15.69 10.99 16.29
N LYS A 212 16.00 10.66 17.54
CA LYS A 212 17.26 9.98 17.88
C LYS A 212 17.40 8.65 17.12
N ARG A 213 16.33 7.86 17.03
CA ARG A 213 16.33 6.60 16.27
C ARG A 213 16.52 6.85 14.77
N ALA A 214 15.85 7.86 14.21
CA ALA A 214 16.01 8.24 12.80
C ALA A 214 17.45 8.69 12.49
N ASP A 215 18.03 9.54 13.35
CA ASP A 215 19.41 10.01 13.21
C ASP A 215 20.39 8.83 13.28
N SER A 216 20.20 7.88 14.20
CA SER A 216 21.03 6.67 14.32
C SER A 216 20.89 5.76 13.09
N THR A 217 19.68 5.60 12.58
CA THR A 217 19.43 4.85 11.33
C THR A 217 20.14 5.51 10.15
N GLN A 218 19.98 6.82 9.98
CA GLN A 218 20.64 7.57 8.91
C GLN A 218 22.15 7.49 9.01
N LYS A 219 22.69 7.58 10.23
CA LYS A 219 24.13 7.42 10.47
C LYS A 219 24.63 6.04 10.06
N ALA A 220 23.93 4.96 10.41
CA ALA A 220 24.29 3.60 10.02
C ALA A 220 24.32 3.44 8.49
N ILE A 221 23.34 4.02 7.79
CA ILE A 221 23.27 4.02 6.32
C ILE A 221 24.50 4.75 5.75
N THR A 222 24.78 5.95 6.25
CA THR A 222 25.92 6.77 5.79
C THR A 222 27.24 6.05 6.04
N ASP A 223 27.46 5.51 7.25
CA ASP A 223 28.68 4.80 7.60
C ASP A 223 28.90 3.55 6.72
N LEU A 224 27.84 2.83 6.34
CA LEU A 224 27.92 1.72 5.38
C LEU A 224 28.22 2.20 3.95
N GLN A 225 27.63 3.32 3.51
CA GLN A 225 27.87 3.89 2.18
C GLN A 225 29.30 4.42 2.04
N ASP A 226 29.82 5.04 3.08
CA ASP A 226 31.19 5.57 3.12
C ASP A 226 32.25 4.48 3.00
N LEU A 227 31.94 3.26 3.46
CA LEU A 227 32.81 2.10 3.25
C LEU A 227 32.87 1.68 1.77
N GLY A 228 31.76 1.78 1.03
CA GLY A 228 31.70 1.46 -0.38
C GLY A 228 32.37 0.11 -0.72
N GLU A 229 33.39 0.14 -1.58
CA GLU A 229 34.17 -1.04 -1.98
C GLU A 229 35.04 -1.63 -0.84
N ASN A 230 35.27 -0.88 0.23
CA ASN A 230 36.01 -1.33 1.40
C ASN A 230 35.13 -2.11 2.40
N LEU A 231 33.84 -2.27 2.11
CA LEU A 231 32.95 -3.05 2.96
C LEU A 231 33.33 -4.53 2.91
N ASN A 232 33.83 -5.01 4.02
CA ASN A 232 34.19 -6.41 4.23
C ASN A 232 33.84 -6.83 5.66
N ARG A 233 34.08 -8.10 6.01
CA ARG A 233 33.71 -8.63 7.34
C ARG A 233 34.38 -7.89 8.50
N ASP A 234 35.63 -7.44 8.34
CA ASP A 234 36.35 -6.77 9.41
C ASP A 234 35.83 -5.34 9.61
N THR A 235 35.66 -4.59 8.51
CA THR A 235 35.10 -3.22 8.57
C THR A 235 33.63 -3.22 9.04
N LEU A 236 32.84 -4.21 8.63
CA LEU A 236 31.47 -4.39 9.13
C LEU A 236 31.47 -4.72 10.63
N LEU A 237 32.41 -5.57 11.09
CA LEU A 237 32.55 -5.90 12.50
C LEU A 237 32.92 -4.67 13.35
N ASP A 238 33.82 -3.85 12.86
CA ASP A 238 34.20 -2.61 13.54
C ASP A 238 33.01 -1.64 13.65
N LEU A 239 32.16 -1.49 12.60
CA LEU A 239 30.92 -0.73 12.69
C LEU A 239 29.95 -1.31 13.71
N VAL A 240 29.75 -2.63 13.71
CA VAL A 240 28.87 -3.33 14.66
C VAL A 240 29.33 -3.11 16.10
N LEU A 241 30.62 -3.24 16.38
CA LEU A 241 31.19 -3.05 17.71
C LEU A 241 31.18 -1.57 18.17
N SER A 242 31.17 -0.63 17.23
CA SER A 242 31.06 0.81 17.50
C SER A 242 29.63 1.32 17.56
N SER A 243 28.61 0.45 17.39
CA SER A 243 27.21 0.85 17.38
C SER A 243 26.84 1.69 18.60
N PRO A 244 26.29 2.90 18.42
CA PRO A 244 25.94 3.78 19.54
C PRO A 244 24.66 3.36 20.26
N ASP A 245 23.75 2.67 19.55
CA ASP A 245 22.43 2.22 20.05
C ASP A 245 21.84 1.10 19.19
N ASP A 246 20.67 0.61 19.63
CA ASP A 246 19.95 -0.49 19.00
C ASP A 246 19.46 -0.16 17.59
N ALA A 247 19.07 1.09 17.31
CA ALA A 247 18.57 1.49 15.99
C ALA A 247 19.68 1.41 14.93
N TYR A 248 20.88 1.84 15.29
CA TYR A 248 22.07 1.70 14.46
C TYR A 248 22.38 0.22 14.17
N LEU A 249 22.40 -0.62 15.22
CA LEU A 249 22.66 -2.05 15.09
C LEU A 249 21.63 -2.77 14.25
N GLN A 250 20.33 -2.45 14.44
CA GLN A 250 19.23 -2.99 13.64
C GLN A 250 19.36 -2.63 12.17
N THR A 251 19.76 -1.40 11.87
CA THR A 251 19.99 -0.92 10.51
C THR A 251 21.14 -1.66 9.83
N LEU A 252 22.27 -1.83 10.53
CA LEU A 252 23.39 -2.63 10.02
C LEU A 252 22.98 -4.09 9.76
N ALA A 253 22.25 -4.70 10.70
CA ALA A 253 21.79 -6.07 10.57
C ALA A 253 20.84 -6.25 9.36
N GLY A 254 19.95 -5.27 9.11
CA GLY A 254 19.03 -5.30 7.97
C GLY A 254 19.73 -5.13 6.63
N LEU A 255 20.62 -4.14 6.53
CA LEU A 255 21.26 -3.79 5.25
C LEU A 255 22.44 -4.69 4.90
N ALA A 256 23.20 -5.13 5.88
CA ALA A 256 24.43 -5.91 5.67
C ALA A 256 24.30 -7.39 6.13
N ARG A 257 23.06 -7.92 6.22
CA ARG A 257 22.81 -9.30 6.68
C ARG A 257 23.69 -10.35 5.98
N ASN A 258 23.87 -10.22 4.68
CA ASN A 258 24.66 -11.17 3.89
C ASN A 258 26.15 -11.19 4.30
N GLY A 259 26.66 -10.12 4.87
CA GLY A 259 28.02 -10.05 5.41
C GLY A 259 28.19 -10.68 6.80
N MET A 260 27.07 -10.98 7.48
CA MET A 260 27.05 -11.53 8.83
C MET A 260 26.91 -13.05 8.82
N ASP A 261 27.88 -13.72 8.23
CA ASP A 261 27.97 -15.17 8.11
C ASP A 261 28.68 -15.82 9.30
N TYR A 262 28.91 -17.13 9.23
CA TYR A 262 29.62 -17.89 10.26
C TYR A 262 31.01 -17.32 10.57
N GLU A 263 31.77 -16.91 9.56
CA GLU A 263 33.10 -16.32 9.73
C GLU A 263 33.05 -14.99 10.47
N PHE A 264 32.06 -14.14 10.15
CA PHE A 264 31.81 -12.90 10.88
C PHE A 264 31.59 -13.15 12.38
N PHE A 265 30.69 -14.09 12.73
CA PHE A 265 30.42 -14.41 14.14
C PHE A 265 31.60 -15.08 14.85
N THR A 266 32.46 -15.78 14.10
CA THR A 266 33.72 -16.32 14.64
C THR A 266 34.68 -15.20 14.99
N LYS A 267 34.84 -14.20 14.12
CA LYS A 267 35.65 -13.00 14.37
C LYS A 267 35.10 -12.18 15.53
N LEU A 268 33.78 -11.97 15.58
CA LEU A 268 33.10 -11.31 16.72
C LEU A 268 33.40 -12.01 18.04
N SER A 269 33.30 -13.35 18.07
CA SER A 269 33.61 -14.15 19.25
C SER A 269 35.09 -14.01 19.68
N SER A 270 36.00 -13.93 18.71
CA SER A 270 37.44 -13.69 18.98
C SER A 270 37.69 -12.30 19.59
N ARG A 271 36.99 -11.25 19.11
CA ARG A 271 37.06 -9.89 19.68
C ARG A 271 36.53 -9.86 21.12
N ILE A 272 35.40 -10.57 21.42
CA ILE A 272 34.83 -10.69 22.76
C ILE A 272 35.84 -11.38 23.72
N ASN A 273 36.49 -12.45 23.26
CA ASN A 273 37.47 -13.16 24.06
C ASN A 273 38.73 -12.34 24.35
N ALA A 274 39.10 -11.43 23.48
CA ALA A 274 40.25 -10.53 23.66
C ALA A 274 39.91 -9.28 24.50
N ALA A 275 38.62 -8.94 24.66
CA ALA A 275 38.16 -7.81 25.46
C ALA A 275 38.06 -8.17 26.95
N GLU A 276 38.22 -7.15 27.82
CA GLU A 276 38.09 -7.27 29.27
C GLU A 276 37.13 -6.23 29.84
N GLY A 277 36.59 -6.49 31.05
CA GLY A 277 35.76 -5.54 31.78
C GLY A 277 34.46 -5.16 31.01
N GLU A 278 34.12 -3.86 31.05
CA GLU A 278 32.89 -3.29 30.45
C GLU A 278 32.83 -3.49 28.93
N GLU A 279 33.99 -3.48 28.25
CA GLU A 279 34.05 -3.69 26.80
C GLU A 279 33.59 -5.11 26.42
N LYS A 280 34.01 -6.10 27.18
CA LYS A 280 33.59 -7.50 27.00
C LYS A 280 32.09 -7.68 27.21
N GLU A 281 31.54 -7.05 28.25
CA GLU A 281 30.10 -7.08 28.53
C GLU A 281 29.33 -6.47 27.38
N ARG A 282 29.71 -5.30 26.92
CA ARG A 282 29.09 -4.60 25.78
C ARG A 282 29.14 -5.44 24.50
N TYR A 283 30.30 -6.00 24.14
CA TYR A 283 30.43 -6.83 22.94
C TYR A 283 29.60 -8.12 23.05
N THR A 284 29.46 -8.67 24.24
CA THR A 284 28.62 -9.85 24.49
C THR A 284 27.12 -9.50 24.31
N GLU A 285 26.70 -8.34 24.77
CA GLU A 285 25.35 -7.84 24.57
C GLU A 285 25.05 -7.60 23.09
N ILE A 286 25.93 -6.88 22.37
CA ILE A 286 25.83 -6.67 20.92
C ILE A 286 25.70 -8.00 20.19
N ARG A 287 26.52 -9.01 20.53
CA ARG A 287 26.40 -10.34 19.91
C ARG A 287 25.05 -10.98 20.14
N THR A 288 24.53 -10.88 21.36
CA THR A 288 23.22 -11.48 21.73
C THR A 288 22.10 -10.81 20.94
N GLN A 289 22.09 -9.48 20.87
CA GLN A 289 21.14 -8.70 20.09
C GLN A 289 21.26 -9.01 18.60
N LEU A 290 22.48 -9.08 18.07
CA LEU A 290 22.73 -9.33 16.65
C LEU A 290 22.28 -10.75 16.23
N LEU A 291 22.49 -11.75 17.09
CA LEU A 291 22.00 -13.12 16.83
C LEU A 291 20.47 -13.17 16.77
N ASP A 292 19.79 -12.51 17.69
CA ASP A 292 18.33 -12.41 17.68
C ASP A 292 17.81 -11.65 16.45
N LEU A 293 18.44 -10.53 16.11
CA LEU A 293 18.12 -9.73 14.90
C LEU A 293 18.29 -10.55 13.62
N THR A 294 19.46 -11.19 13.44
CA THR A 294 19.74 -11.99 12.25
C THR A 294 18.80 -13.19 12.15
N GLN A 295 18.48 -13.86 13.25
CA GLN A 295 17.51 -14.96 13.26
C GLN A 295 16.10 -14.49 12.84
N ARG A 296 15.65 -13.33 13.32
CA ARG A 296 14.36 -12.75 12.91
C ARG A 296 14.35 -12.38 11.43
N ILE A 297 15.42 -11.74 10.94
CA ILE A 297 15.56 -11.39 9.51
C ILE A 297 15.54 -12.66 8.66
N ASP A 298 16.32 -13.69 9.01
CA ASP A 298 16.37 -14.95 8.28
C ASP A 298 15.01 -15.64 8.23
N LYS A 299 14.26 -15.60 9.32
CA LYS A 299 12.91 -16.16 9.38
C LYS A 299 11.97 -15.43 8.41
N VAL A 300 11.96 -14.10 8.41
CA VAL A 300 11.13 -13.31 7.49
C VAL A 300 11.51 -13.60 6.05
N LEU A 301 12.81 -13.59 5.72
CA LEU A 301 13.28 -13.90 4.37
C LEU A 301 12.90 -15.32 3.92
N ALA A 302 12.95 -16.29 4.83
CA ALA A 302 12.52 -17.67 4.55
C ALA A 302 11.00 -17.74 4.30
N GLU A 303 10.18 -17.08 5.12
CA GLU A 303 8.73 -17.02 4.95
C GLU A 303 8.34 -16.34 3.63
N GLU A 304 9.00 -15.25 3.27
CA GLU A 304 8.82 -14.57 1.98
C GLU A 304 9.24 -15.46 0.80
N LYS A 305 10.39 -16.15 0.89
CA LYS A 305 10.82 -17.10 -0.14
C LYS A 305 9.81 -18.23 -0.34
N GLU A 306 9.27 -18.78 0.76
CA GLU A 306 8.23 -19.82 0.70
C GLU A 306 6.91 -19.30 0.12
N ALA A 307 6.51 -18.06 0.44
CA ALA A 307 5.32 -17.44 -0.16
C ALA A 307 5.48 -17.27 -1.69
N ARG A 308 6.66 -16.79 -2.13
CA ARG A 308 6.97 -16.69 -3.57
C ARG A 308 7.01 -18.04 -4.28
N LYS A 309 7.53 -19.08 -3.62
CA LYS A 309 7.50 -20.46 -4.15
C LYS A 309 6.08 -21.00 -4.28
N LYS A 310 5.20 -20.73 -3.31
CA LYS A 310 3.77 -21.10 -3.43
C LYS A 310 3.10 -20.39 -4.59
N LEU A 311 3.33 -19.09 -4.74
CA LEU A 311 2.83 -18.33 -5.89
C LEU A 311 3.32 -18.93 -7.21
N LEU A 312 4.60 -19.30 -7.31
CA LEU A 312 5.17 -19.97 -8.48
C LEU A 312 4.41 -21.26 -8.80
N GLU A 313 4.20 -22.12 -7.80
CA GLU A 313 3.48 -23.38 -7.99
C GLU A 313 2.00 -23.17 -8.38
N GLU A 314 1.37 -22.11 -7.88
CA GLU A 314 0.00 -21.74 -8.24
C GLU A 314 -0.06 -21.28 -9.70
N ILE A 315 0.86 -20.45 -10.15
CA ILE A 315 0.95 -19.99 -11.55
C ILE A 315 1.20 -21.20 -12.50
N LEU A 316 2.13 -22.09 -12.15
CA LEU A 316 2.48 -23.25 -12.98
C LEU A 316 1.34 -24.29 -13.12
N LYS A 317 0.36 -24.28 -12.22
CA LYS A 317 -0.84 -25.14 -12.25
C LYS A 317 -1.95 -24.59 -13.11
N GLN A 318 -1.94 -23.32 -13.46
CA GLN A 318 -2.98 -22.71 -14.29
C GLN A 318 -2.83 -23.15 -15.75
N ASP A 319 -3.96 -23.42 -16.40
CA ASP A 319 -3.99 -23.72 -17.84
C ASP A 319 -3.67 -22.47 -18.66
N ASP A 320 -4.16 -21.31 -18.23
CA ASP A 320 -3.84 -19.98 -18.78
C ASP A 320 -2.81 -19.27 -17.88
N MET A 321 -1.53 -19.56 -18.15
CA MET A 321 -0.42 -18.99 -17.40
C MET A 321 -0.27 -17.48 -17.63
N GLU A 322 -0.60 -16.98 -18.84
CA GLU A 322 -0.51 -15.55 -19.16
C GLU A 322 -1.47 -14.74 -18.29
N SER A 323 -2.73 -15.16 -18.21
CA SER A 323 -3.72 -14.51 -17.32
C SER A 323 -3.30 -14.56 -15.85
N ALA A 324 -2.77 -15.69 -15.38
CA ALA A 324 -2.29 -15.84 -14.01
C ALA A 324 -1.13 -14.88 -13.68
N VAL A 325 -0.20 -14.70 -14.61
CA VAL A 325 0.94 -13.77 -14.47
C VAL A 325 0.44 -12.32 -14.41
N TYR A 326 -0.50 -11.93 -15.27
CA TYR A 326 -1.10 -10.57 -15.20
C TYR A 326 -1.82 -10.31 -13.88
N GLN A 327 -2.54 -11.27 -13.32
CA GLN A 327 -3.19 -11.14 -12.03
C GLN A 327 -2.18 -11.00 -10.87
N ALA A 328 -1.05 -11.70 -10.97
CA ALA A 328 0.00 -11.71 -9.97
C ALA A 328 1.08 -10.63 -10.17
N VAL A 329 0.94 -9.73 -11.15
CA VAL A 329 2.01 -8.79 -11.57
C VAL A 329 2.63 -7.99 -10.42
N ARG A 330 1.84 -7.60 -9.42
CA ARG A 330 2.33 -6.86 -8.25
C ARG A 330 3.18 -7.69 -7.28
N ALA A 331 3.08 -9.01 -7.35
CA ALA A 331 3.84 -9.95 -6.51
C ALA A 331 5.05 -10.55 -7.24
N ILE A 332 5.18 -10.28 -8.55
CA ILE A 332 6.31 -10.69 -9.36
C ILE A 332 7.39 -9.61 -9.28
N ASP A 333 8.37 -9.83 -8.43
CA ASP A 333 9.54 -8.97 -8.24
C ASP A 333 10.84 -9.66 -8.72
N GLN A 334 11.97 -8.99 -8.54
CA GLN A 334 13.28 -9.57 -8.90
C GLN A 334 13.54 -10.88 -8.13
N GLN A 335 13.17 -10.94 -6.84
CA GLN A 335 13.38 -12.14 -6.02
C GLN A 335 12.52 -13.32 -6.49
N PHE A 336 11.28 -13.04 -6.94
CA PHE A 336 10.46 -14.07 -7.58
C PHE A 336 11.12 -14.60 -8.86
N THR A 337 11.65 -13.71 -9.69
CA THR A 337 12.36 -14.05 -10.93
C THR A 337 13.61 -14.89 -10.64
N ASP A 338 14.35 -14.56 -9.59
CA ASP A 338 15.53 -15.33 -9.16
C ASP A 338 15.14 -16.75 -8.71
N ILE A 339 14.03 -16.90 -7.98
CA ILE A 339 13.48 -18.20 -7.59
C ILE A 339 13.09 -19.02 -8.83
N VAL A 340 12.44 -18.41 -9.83
CA VAL A 340 12.10 -19.09 -11.08
C VAL A 340 13.35 -19.58 -11.79
N ASN A 341 14.41 -18.78 -11.83
CA ASN A 341 15.71 -19.17 -12.41
C ASN A 341 16.38 -20.32 -11.63
N GLU A 342 16.36 -20.27 -10.27
CA GLU A 342 16.86 -21.37 -9.41
C GLU A 342 16.12 -22.69 -9.73
N GLU A 343 14.78 -22.65 -9.78
CA GLU A 343 13.93 -23.81 -10.04
C GLU A 343 14.12 -24.33 -11.48
N LEU A 344 14.30 -23.44 -12.47
CA LEU A 344 14.61 -23.82 -13.85
C LEU A 344 15.95 -24.54 -13.93
N ALA A 345 16.98 -24.03 -13.25
CA ALA A 345 18.29 -24.69 -13.22
C ALA A 345 18.21 -26.07 -12.55
N ALA A 346 17.43 -26.19 -11.46
CA ALA A 346 17.19 -27.48 -10.79
C ALA A 346 16.43 -28.48 -11.67
N ALA A 347 15.35 -28.02 -12.36
CA ALA A 347 14.58 -28.86 -13.28
C ALA A 347 15.42 -29.37 -14.46
N ARG A 348 16.26 -28.49 -15.03
CA ARG A 348 17.20 -28.89 -16.10
C ARG A 348 18.21 -29.93 -15.62
N LYS A 349 18.75 -29.76 -14.42
CA LYS A 349 19.72 -30.67 -13.82
C LYS A 349 19.11 -32.05 -13.51
N SER A 350 17.85 -32.10 -13.10
CA SER A 350 17.11 -33.35 -12.81
C SER A 350 16.54 -34.01 -14.07
N GLY A 351 16.57 -33.35 -15.22
CA GLY A 351 15.98 -33.86 -16.47
C GLY A 351 14.46 -33.74 -16.52
N ASP A 352 13.84 -32.91 -15.69
CA ASP A 352 12.41 -32.64 -15.74
C ASP A 352 12.10 -31.63 -16.87
N PHE A 353 11.94 -32.16 -18.08
CA PHE A 353 11.70 -31.37 -19.29
C PHE A 353 10.33 -30.67 -19.26
N MET A 354 9.31 -31.28 -18.64
CA MET A 354 7.97 -30.68 -18.53
C MET A 354 8.01 -29.42 -17.64
N ARG A 355 8.60 -29.54 -16.44
CA ARG A 355 8.75 -28.44 -15.52
C ARG A 355 9.66 -27.35 -16.10
N SER A 356 10.79 -27.72 -16.70
CA SER A 356 11.72 -26.74 -17.30
C SER A 356 11.09 -25.97 -18.47
N GLY A 357 10.22 -26.60 -19.26
CA GLY A 357 9.47 -25.94 -20.32
C GLY A 357 8.49 -24.90 -19.80
N LYS A 358 7.70 -25.25 -18.75
CA LYS A 358 6.79 -24.30 -18.09
C LYS A 358 7.50 -23.13 -17.42
N LEU A 359 8.62 -23.39 -16.74
CA LEU A 359 9.43 -22.35 -16.10
C LEU A 359 10.06 -21.40 -17.11
N GLN A 360 10.52 -21.93 -18.27
CA GLN A 360 11.03 -21.10 -19.34
C GLN A 360 9.92 -20.22 -19.94
N GLN A 361 8.75 -20.79 -20.19
CA GLN A 361 7.58 -20.02 -20.65
C GLN A 361 7.20 -18.91 -19.67
N LEU A 362 7.24 -19.20 -18.36
CA LEU A 362 6.97 -18.19 -17.33
C LEU A 362 7.99 -17.05 -17.37
N LEU A 363 9.28 -17.34 -17.51
CA LEU A 363 10.32 -16.31 -17.64
C LEU A 363 10.12 -15.45 -18.90
N ASP A 364 9.71 -16.05 -20.00
CA ASP A 364 9.44 -15.32 -21.23
C ASP A 364 8.22 -14.39 -21.07
N LEU A 365 7.17 -14.83 -20.36
CA LEU A 365 6.02 -13.99 -20.01
C LEU A 365 6.41 -12.85 -19.07
N ILE A 366 7.20 -13.13 -18.02
CA ILE A 366 7.71 -12.11 -17.11
C ILE A 366 8.54 -11.07 -17.87
N LYS A 367 9.45 -11.53 -18.76
CA LYS A 367 10.24 -10.63 -19.59
C LYS A 367 9.36 -9.75 -20.47
N LYS A 368 8.31 -10.32 -21.09
CA LYS A 368 7.34 -9.58 -21.90
C LYS A 368 6.61 -8.50 -21.09
N LEU A 369 6.29 -8.76 -19.80
CA LEU A 369 5.65 -7.76 -18.91
C LEU A 369 6.54 -6.55 -18.63
N TYR A 370 7.84 -6.77 -18.48
CA TYR A 370 8.80 -5.70 -18.14
C TYR A 370 9.50 -5.09 -19.37
N THR A 371 9.28 -5.66 -20.54
CA THR A 371 9.77 -5.08 -21.78
C THR A 371 8.68 -4.17 -22.33
N ALA A 372 8.99 -2.89 -22.48
CA ALA A 372 8.07 -1.96 -23.13
C ALA A 372 7.67 -2.50 -24.52
N PRO A 373 6.40 -2.35 -24.93
CA PRO A 373 5.98 -2.69 -26.28
C PRO A 373 6.93 -2.09 -27.31
N GLU A 374 7.18 -2.78 -28.43
CA GLU A 374 8.08 -2.31 -29.48
C GLU A 374 7.79 -0.86 -29.89
N ALA A 375 6.51 -0.52 -30.00
CA ALA A 375 6.07 0.84 -30.27
C ALA A 375 6.55 1.89 -29.23
N VAL A 376 6.59 1.51 -27.94
CA VAL A 376 7.09 2.42 -26.88
C VAL A 376 8.61 2.57 -26.96
N GLN A 377 9.34 1.48 -27.23
CA GLN A 377 10.80 1.53 -27.44
C GLN A 377 11.17 2.37 -28.67
N HIS A 378 10.41 2.26 -29.75
CA HIS A 378 10.56 3.07 -30.94
C HIS A 378 10.28 4.55 -30.66
N LEU A 379 9.22 4.84 -29.88
CA LEU A 379 8.91 6.19 -29.48
C LEU A 379 10.00 6.80 -28.58
N GLU A 380 10.56 6.02 -27.64
CA GLU A 380 11.67 6.48 -26.79
C GLU A 380 12.92 6.84 -27.62
N LYS A 381 13.26 6.02 -28.64
CA LYS A 381 14.36 6.34 -29.57
C LYS A 381 14.10 7.65 -30.31
N MET A 382 12.88 7.88 -30.78
CA MET A 382 12.52 9.11 -31.49
C MET A 382 12.51 10.33 -30.55
N LEU A 383 12.05 10.18 -29.29
CA LEU A 383 12.08 11.23 -28.28
C LEU A 383 13.51 11.60 -27.85
N ALA A 384 14.47 10.70 -27.98
CA ALA A 384 15.88 10.95 -27.71
C ALA A 384 16.57 11.82 -28.77
N ALA A 385 15.98 11.97 -29.97
CA ALA A 385 16.52 12.85 -31.00
C ALA A 385 16.54 14.32 -30.54
N GLU A 386 17.68 14.97 -30.69
CA GLU A 386 17.87 16.36 -30.24
C GLU A 386 17.09 17.39 -31.08
N ASN A 387 16.93 17.11 -32.38
CA ASN A 387 16.27 18.00 -33.33
C ASN A 387 15.67 17.22 -34.52
N GLU A 388 14.98 17.97 -35.42
CA GLU A 388 14.30 17.41 -36.58
C GLU A 388 15.25 16.71 -37.55
N ASP A 389 16.45 17.24 -37.75
CA ASP A 389 17.46 16.67 -38.67
C ASP A 389 18.00 15.34 -38.12
N ALA A 390 18.24 15.27 -36.81
CA ALA A 390 18.65 14.02 -36.14
C ALA A 390 17.55 12.95 -36.17
N LEU A 391 16.28 13.37 -36.02
CA LEU A 391 15.15 12.45 -36.16
C LEU A 391 15.01 11.91 -37.59
N ARG A 392 15.19 12.76 -38.62
CA ARG A 392 15.17 12.34 -40.02
C ARG A 392 16.29 11.33 -40.32
N ALA A 393 17.49 11.60 -39.84
CA ALA A 393 18.62 10.68 -39.98
C ALA A 393 18.34 9.31 -39.32
N LEU A 394 17.77 9.32 -38.09
CA LEU A 394 17.35 8.10 -37.41
C LEU A 394 16.32 7.29 -38.22
N LEU A 395 15.32 7.96 -38.82
CA LEU A 395 14.29 7.32 -39.64
C LEU A 395 14.81 6.81 -40.98
N GLU A 396 15.95 7.33 -41.48
CA GLU A 396 16.66 6.82 -42.65
C GLU A 396 17.49 5.57 -42.30
N GLU A 397 18.09 5.55 -41.12
CA GLU A 397 18.85 4.38 -40.61
C GLU A 397 17.97 3.22 -40.16
N GLU A 398 16.84 3.51 -39.51
CA GLU A 398 15.86 2.53 -38.99
C GLU A 398 14.47 2.79 -39.63
N PRO A 399 14.21 2.37 -40.86
CA PRO A 399 12.92 2.62 -41.55
C PRO A 399 11.70 1.98 -40.87
N GLU A 400 11.91 0.93 -40.08
CA GLU A 400 10.88 0.26 -39.28
C GLU A 400 10.24 1.18 -38.20
N LEU A 401 10.91 2.26 -37.83
CA LEU A 401 10.33 3.28 -36.93
C LEU A 401 9.23 4.10 -37.60
N ARG A 402 9.11 4.03 -38.93
CA ARG A 402 8.13 4.79 -39.73
C ARG A 402 6.90 3.92 -40.02
N ASP A 403 6.16 3.58 -38.96
CA ASP A 403 4.96 2.75 -39.00
C ASP A 403 3.69 3.61 -38.83
N ASP A 404 2.59 3.20 -39.48
CA ASP A 404 1.28 3.84 -39.30
C ASP A 404 0.72 3.68 -37.88
N GLU A 405 1.09 2.60 -37.19
CA GLU A 405 0.77 2.41 -35.78
C GLU A 405 1.47 3.47 -34.90
N MET A 406 2.72 3.82 -35.22
CA MET A 406 3.47 4.86 -34.52
C MET A 406 2.84 6.25 -34.67
N LYS A 407 2.35 6.58 -35.89
CA LYS A 407 1.62 7.84 -36.09
C LYS A 407 0.38 7.92 -35.20
N THR A 408 -0.39 6.83 -35.19
CA THR A 408 -1.61 6.73 -34.35
C THR A 408 -1.28 6.91 -32.87
N LEU A 409 -0.24 6.22 -32.39
CA LEU A 409 0.21 6.30 -31.00
C LEU A 409 0.63 7.74 -30.61
N VAL A 410 1.39 8.42 -31.49
CA VAL A 410 1.82 9.81 -31.24
C VAL A 410 0.63 10.77 -31.22
N ASP A 411 -0.36 10.59 -32.11
CA ASP A 411 -1.58 11.37 -32.14
C ASP A 411 -2.42 11.19 -30.88
N GLU A 412 -2.62 9.94 -30.44
CA GLU A 412 -3.33 9.60 -29.20
C GLU A 412 -2.64 10.21 -27.98
N LEU A 413 -1.32 10.10 -27.86
CA LEU A 413 -0.56 10.68 -26.75
C LEU A 413 -0.66 12.20 -26.69
N ILE A 414 -0.67 12.88 -27.85
CA ILE A 414 -0.85 14.34 -27.92
C ILE A 414 -2.27 14.74 -27.48
N GLU A 415 -3.31 13.99 -27.90
CA GLU A 415 -4.70 14.28 -27.56
C GLU A 415 -4.99 13.99 -26.07
N GLU A 416 -4.58 12.83 -25.58
CA GLU A 416 -4.74 12.48 -24.15
C GLU A 416 -3.95 13.42 -23.26
N GLY A 417 -2.71 13.74 -23.62
CA GLY A 417 -1.86 14.65 -22.86
C GLY A 417 -2.43 16.06 -22.76
N LYS A 418 -3.10 16.55 -23.81
CA LYS A 418 -3.83 17.83 -23.79
C LYS A 418 -5.09 17.74 -22.91
N ALA A 419 -5.85 16.65 -23.01
CA ALA A 419 -7.09 16.46 -22.28
C ALA A 419 -6.85 16.35 -20.76
N GLN A 420 -5.74 15.70 -20.35
CA GLN A 420 -5.40 15.47 -18.96
C GLN A 420 -4.42 16.49 -18.36
N ASN A 421 -3.92 17.43 -19.17
CA ASN A 421 -2.87 18.39 -18.80
C ASN A 421 -1.63 17.72 -18.16
N SER A 422 -1.26 16.53 -18.67
CA SER A 422 -0.27 15.63 -18.07
C SER A 422 1.13 15.73 -18.71
N LEU A 423 1.25 16.36 -19.90
CA LEU A 423 2.52 16.52 -20.61
C LEU A 423 3.23 17.82 -20.26
N THR A 424 4.56 17.74 -20.11
CA THR A 424 5.39 18.93 -20.01
C THR A 424 5.48 19.65 -21.37
N PRO A 425 5.72 20.98 -21.39
CA PRO A 425 5.88 21.71 -22.65
C PRO A 425 6.96 21.10 -23.56
N GLU A 426 8.07 20.65 -23.00
CA GLU A 426 9.18 20.03 -23.72
C GLU A 426 8.78 18.71 -24.40
N VAL A 427 8.07 17.83 -23.69
CA VAL A 427 7.57 16.57 -24.27
C VAL A 427 6.53 16.82 -25.35
N THR A 428 5.67 17.83 -25.15
CA THR A 428 4.67 18.22 -26.15
C THR A 428 5.32 18.70 -27.45
N GLU A 429 6.37 19.50 -27.34
CA GLU A 429 7.13 20.00 -28.49
C GLU A 429 7.81 18.87 -29.27
N LYS A 430 8.45 17.94 -28.55
CA LYS A 430 9.06 16.75 -29.14
C LYS A 430 8.04 15.83 -29.83
N LEU A 431 6.90 15.56 -29.21
CA LEU A 431 5.84 14.77 -29.86
C LEU A 431 5.28 15.46 -31.12
N GLN A 432 5.14 16.76 -31.10
CA GLN A 432 4.72 17.53 -32.30
C GLN A 432 5.77 17.49 -33.43
N MET A 433 7.06 17.52 -33.07
CA MET A 433 8.17 17.36 -34.02
C MET A 433 8.13 15.97 -34.66
N ILE A 434 7.97 14.90 -33.83
CA ILE A 434 7.86 13.51 -34.30
C ILE A 434 6.66 13.35 -35.23
N ARG A 435 5.48 13.85 -34.82
CA ARG A 435 4.26 13.85 -35.64
C ARG A 435 4.47 14.49 -37.02
N LYS A 436 5.13 15.64 -37.05
CA LYS A 436 5.42 16.38 -38.30
C LYS A 436 6.27 15.53 -39.23
N VAL A 437 7.40 14.99 -38.73
CA VAL A 437 8.35 14.21 -39.53
C VAL A 437 7.75 12.86 -40.01
N LEU A 438 6.92 12.21 -39.20
CA LEU A 438 6.20 11.00 -39.59
C LEU A 438 5.09 11.26 -40.63
N SER A 439 4.64 12.49 -40.80
CA SER A 439 3.58 12.86 -41.76
C SER A 439 4.10 13.29 -43.13
N GLU A 440 5.41 13.45 -43.27
CA GLU A 440 6.12 13.71 -44.52
C GLU A 440 6.58 12.44 -45.20
#